data_50b98ab787e60300d3259a499edae3ca
#
_entry.id   50b98ab787e60300d3259a499edae3ca
#
_cell.length_a   1.000
_cell.length_b   1.000
_cell.length_c   1.000
_cell.angle_alpha   90.00
_cell.angle_beta   90.00
_cell.angle_gamma   90.00
#
_symmetry.space_group_name_H-M   'P 1'
#
loop_
_entity.id
_entity.type
_entity.pdbx_description
1 polymer ?
#
loop_
_entity_poly.entity_id
_entity_poly.type
_entity_poly.pdbx_seq_one_letter_code
_entity_poly.pdbx_strand_id
1 'polypeptide(L)'
;MANLLGQLDLPINYPRAIQLLRTAADKADIDTPQPAYIFGMLLAGEFGHVPVPAHLLQPAPPATMEGEARRRIERAAYLNFVPAQHKSGWCYEHARLDCPYDPLLSVQWYSLASQGGEAEADMALSKWFLCGAEGCFDVDESLAFTFADKAARKGPASAE
;
A
#
# COMPACT_ATOMS: atom_id res chain seq x y z
N MET A 1 10.18 13.08 -9.40
CA MET A 1 10.48 11.78 -10.03
C MET A 1 11.53 11.85 -11.13
N ALA A 2 11.61 12.94 -11.90
CA ALA A 2 12.62 13.06 -12.95
C ALA A 2 14.05 12.84 -12.44
N ASN A 3 14.37 13.36 -11.26
CA ASN A 3 15.71 13.18 -10.67
C ASN A 3 16.01 11.73 -10.26
N LEU A 4 14.98 10.95 -9.93
CA LEU A 4 15.14 9.54 -9.57
C LEU A 4 15.36 8.66 -10.79
N LEU A 5 14.71 8.99 -11.90
CA LEU A 5 14.71 8.16 -13.11
C LEU A 5 15.69 8.65 -14.18
N GLY A 6 16.35 9.78 -13.95
CA GLY A 6 17.24 10.37 -14.94
C GLY A 6 16.53 10.81 -16.20
N GLN A 7 15.25 11.17 -16.09
CA GLN A 7 14.45 11.59 -17.25
C GLN A 7 14.93 12.91 -17.82
N LEU A 8 14.61 13.15 -19.09
CA LEU A 8 14.96 14.40 -19.79
C LEU A 8 16.47 14.63 -19.87
N ASP A 9 17.26 13.54 -19.88
CA ASP A 9 18.72 13.58 -19.97
C ASP A 9 19.40 14.32 -18.81
N LEU A 10 18.69 14.47 -17.68
CA LEU A 10 19.26 15.05 -16.48
C LEU A 10 20.01 13.98 -15.67
N PRO A 11 21.14 14.35 -15.06
CA PRO A 11 21.82 13.39 -14.18
C PRO A 11 20.94 13.02 -12.99
N ILE A 12 21.03 11.76 -12.57
CA ILE A 12 20.28 11.27 -11.42
C ILE A 12 20.84 11.90 -10.16
N ASN A 13 19.98 12.57 -9.39
CA ASN A 13 20.34 13.19 -8.12
C ASN A 13 19.46 12.60 -7.02
N TYR A 14 19.86 11.45 -6.49
CA TYR A 14 19.09 10.74 -5.46
C TYR A 14 18.88 11.55 -4.19
N PRO A 15 19.90 12.21 -3.60
CA PRO A 15 19.65 12.98 -2.37
C PRO A 15 18.57 14.04 -2.54
N ARG A 16 18.62 14.78 -3.65
CA ARG A 16 17.62 15.82 -3.91
C ARG A 16 16.24 15.24 -4.18
N ALA A 17 16.18 14.17 -4.99
CA ALA A 17 14.91 13.53 -5.33
C ALA A 17 14.22 12.98 -4.08
N ILE A 18 14.98 12.34 -3.20
CA ILE A 18 14.44 11.79 -1.95
C ILE A 18 13.99 12.90 -1.01
N GLN A 19 14.75 13.99 -0.91
CA GLN A 19 14.37 15.14 -0.10
C GLN A 19 13.05 15.74 -0.60
N LEU A 20 12.92 15.93 -1.91
CA LEU A 20 11.69 16.46 -2.50
C LEU A 20 10.50 15.53 -2.25
N LEU A 21 10.71 14.23 -2.42
CA LEU A 21 9.65 13.24 -2.19
C LEU A 21 9.26 13.18 -0.72
N ARG A 22 10.22 13.21 0.19
CA ARG A 22 9.95 13.23 1.63
C ARG A 22 9.15 14.46 2.01
N THR A 23 9.53 15.64 1.50
CA THR A 23 8.82 16.89 1.75
C THR A 23 7.38 16.81 1.22
N ALA A 24 7.21 16.28 0.01
CA ALA A 24 5.88 16.10 -0.57
C ALA A 24 5.04 15.12 0.26
N ALA A 25 5.65 14.02 0.73
CA ALA A 25 4.97 13.05 1.58
C ALA A 25 4.55 13.66 2.92
N ASP A 26 5.40 14.49 3.52
CA ASP A 26 5.08 15.18 4.77
C ASP A 26 3.90 16.15 4.61
N LYS A 27 3.69 16.66 3.42
CA LYS A 27 2.59 17.59 3.10
C LYS A 27 1.38 16.91 2.49
N ALA A 28 1.37 15.59 2.40
CA ALA A 28 0.27 14.84 1.81
C ALA A 28 -1.04 15.14 2.55
N ASP A 29 -2.11 15.32 1.79
CA ASP A 29 -3.45 15.56 2.31
C ASP A 29 -4.47 14.80 1.48
N ILE A 30 -5.76 15.00 1.76
CA ILE A 30 -6.83 14.26 1.11
C ILE A 30 -6.89 14.53 -0.40
N ASP A 31 -6.44 15.69 -0.85
CA ASP A 31 -6.40 16.03 -2.27
C ASP A 31 -5.16 15.49 -2.97
N THR A 32 -4.07 15.30 -2.22
CA THR A 32 -2.79 14.84 -2.76
C THR A 32 -2.17 13.81 -1.84
N PRO A 33 -2.73 12.59 -1.75
CA PRO A 33 -2.21 11.54 -0.88
C PRO A 33 -1.04 10.75 -1.49
N GLN A 34 -0.89 10.79 -2.81
CA GLN A 34 0.05 9.93 -3.54
C GLN A 34 1.51 10.02 -3.07
N PRO A 35 2.07 11.22 -2.75
CA PRO A 35 3.46 11.27 -2.34
C PRO A 35 3.77 10.43 -1.09
N ALA A 36 2.85 10.35 -0.14
CA ALA A 36 3.03 9.52 1.04
C ALA A 36 3.11 8.04 0.66
N TYR A 37 2.23 7.59 -0.24
CA TYR A 37 2.24 6.22 -0.73
C TYR A 37 3.52 5.91 -1.51
N ILE A 38 3.91 6.78 -2.43
CA ILE A 38 5.11 6.58 -3.25
C ILE A 38 6.35 6.51 -2.36
N PHE A 39 6.48 7.41 -1.41
CA PHE A 39 7.63 7.39 -0.50
C PHE A 39 7.62 6.13 0.37
N GLY A 40 6.46 5.74 0.88
CA GLY A 40 6.33 4.50 1.64
C GLY A 40 6.71 3.27 0.84
N MET A 41 6.27 3.18 -0.43
CA MET A 41 6.60 2.06 -1.30
C MET A 41 8.09 2.04 -1.64
N LEU A 42 8.71 3.21 -1.79
CA LEU A 42 10.15 3.31 -2.00
C LEU A 42 10.91 2.77 -0.78
N LEU A 43 10.48 3.15 0.41
CA LEU A 43 11.06 2.65 1.66
C LEU A 43 10.87 1.14 1.82
N ALA A 44 9.77 0.61 1.30
CA ALA A 44 9.47 -0.82 1.34
C ALA A 44 10.26 -1.65 0.33
N GLY A 45 11.01 -0.99 -0.57
CA GLY A 45 11.80 -1.67 -1.60
C GLY A 45 10.97 -2.13 -2.79
N GLU A 46 9.75 -1.61 -2.96
CA GLU A 46 8.86 -2.03 -4.03
C GLU A 46 9.25 -1.46 -5.41
N PHE A 47 10.15 -0.46 -5.43
CA PHE A 47 10.68 0.09 -6.67
C PHE A 47 12.11 -0.42 -6.92
N GLY A 48 12.26 -1.76 -6.95
CA GLY A 48 13.57 -2.40 -7.12
C GLY A 48 14.30 -2.03 -8.41
N HIS A 49 13.58 -1.52 -9.42
CA HIS A 49 14.16 -1.04 -10.67
C HIS A 49 14.83 0.35 -10.53
N VAL A 50 14.62 1.02 -9.41
CA VAL A 50 15.24 2.31 -9.11
C VAL A 50 16.35 2.07 -8.08
N PRO A 51 17.64 2.14 -8.47
CA PRO A 51 18.74 1.77 -7.58
C PRO A 51 19.11 2.88 -6.61
N VAL A 52 18.19 3.21 -5.70
CA VAL A 52 18.42 4.24 -4.69
C VAL A 52 19.29 3.67 -3.57
N PRO A 53 20.41 4.36 -3.22
CA PRO A 53 21.24 3.89 -2.09
C PRO A 53 20.46 3.85 -0.79
N ALA A 54 20.53 2.72 -0.09
CA ALA A 54 19.75 2.50 1.13
C ALA A 54 20.02 3.53 2.23
N HIS A 55 21.27 4.03 2.33
CA HIS A 55 21.62 5.02 3.35
C HIS A 55 20.87 6.34 3.19
N LEU A 56 20.40 6.67 1.99
CA LEU A 56 19.61 7.88 1.74
C LEU A 56 18.18 7.74 2.24
N LEU A 57 17.70 6.50 2.40
CA LEU A 57 16.34 6.21 2.82
C LEU A 57 16.26 5.95 4.32
N GLN A 58 17.37 5.61 4.96
CA GLN A 58 17.39 5.19 6.35
C GLN A 58 16.89 6.30 7.27
N PRO A 59 15.83 6.07 8.06
CA PRO A 59 15.36 7.06 9.01
C PRO A 59 16.30 7.15 10.22
N ALA A 60 16.19 8.25 10.96
CA ALA A 60 16.97 8.41 12.20
C ALA A 60 16.49 7.41 13.26
N PRO A 61 17.43 6.78 14.01
CA PRO A 61 17.03 5.88 15.10
C PRO A 61 16.13 6.62 16.13
N PRO A 62 15.19 5.91 16.79
CA PRO A 62 14.96 4.46 16.75
C PRO A 62 14.08 3.97 15.58
N ALA A 63 13.68 4.83 14.67
CA ALA A 63 12.83 4.44 13.54
C ALA A 63 13.53 3.44 12.62
N THR A 64 12.75 2.49 12.09
CA THR A 64 13.26 1.50 11.15
C THR A 64 12.72 1.79 9.75
N MET A 65 13.38 1.24 8.73
CA MET A 65 12.95 1.37 7.35
C MET A 65 11.52 0.85 7.17
N GLU A 66 11.24 -0.35 7.68
CA GLU A 66 9.91 -0.95 7.57
C GLU A 66 8.85 -0.19 8.35
N GLY A 67 9.16 0.27 9.55
CA GLY A 67 8.25 1.08 10.35
C GLY A 67 7.92 2.40 9.69
N GLU A 68 8.91 3.05 9.09
CA GLU A 68 8.68 4.29 8.36
C GLU A 68 7.88 4.05 7.09
N ALA A 69 8.15 2.95 6.35
CA ALA A 69 7.36 2.56 5.19
C ALA A 69 5.89 2.37 5.58
N ARG A 70 5.64 1.63 6.67
CA ARG A 70 4.29 1.44 7.19
C ARG A 70 3.61 2.76 7.50
N ARG A 71 4.30 3.66 8.21
CA ARG A 71 3.75 4.95 8.59
C ARG A 71 3.30 5.76 7.37
N ARG A 72 4.14 5.79 6.33
CA ARG A 72 3.86 6.55 5.11
C ARG A 72 2.70 5.95 4.31
N ILE A 73 2.67 4.63 4.19
CA ILE A 73 1.59 3.94 3.47
C ILE A 73 0.26 4.10 4.22
N GLU A 74 0.26 3.90 5.53
CA GLU A 74 -0.96 4.07 6.33
C GLU A 74 -1.46 5.52 6.27
N ARG A 75 -0.56 6.50 6.25
CA ARG A 75 -0.98 7.89 6.09
C ARG A 75 -1.76 8.09 4.80
N ALA A 76 -1.26 7.57 3.67
CA ALA A 76 -1.98 7.64 2.40
C ALA A 76 -3.30 6.89 2.45
N ALA A 77 -3.34 5.74 3.12
CA ALA A 77 -4.57 4.95 3.28
C ALA A 77 -5.63 5.72 4.07
N TYR A 78 -5.25 6.40 5.14
CA TYR A 78 -6.16 7.26 5.89
C TYR A 78 -6.63 8.47 5.10
N LEU A 79 -5.87 8.87 4.08
CA LEU A 79 -6.25 9.94 3.16
C LEU A 79 -7.08 9.43 1.98
N ASN A 80 -7.66 8.25 2.10
CA ASN A 80 -8.55 7.62 1.11
C ASN A 80 -7.87 7.21 -0.19
N PHE A 81 -6.55 7.04 -0.19
CA PHE A 81 -5.85 6.56 -1.38
C PHE A 81 -6.00 5.04 -1.49
N VAL A 82 -6.75 4.58 -2.50
CA VAL A 82 -7.14 3.17 -2.63
C VAL A 82 -5.94 2.22 -2.72
N PRO A 83 -4.90 2.49 -3.53
CA PRO A 83 -3.74 1.59 -3.56
C PRO A 83 -3.06 1.43 -2.20
N ALA A 84 -3.04 2.48 -1.37
CA ALA A 84 -2.48 2.41 -0.03
C ALA A 84 -3.37 1.60 0.91
N GLN A 85 -4.68 1.69 0.75
CA GLN A 85 -5.62 0.88 1.52
C GLN A 85 -5.44 -0.61 1.21
N HIS A 86 -5.31 -0.95 -0.07
CA HIS A 86 -5.02 -2.33 -0.48
C HIS A 86 -3.69 -2.81 0.13
N LYS A 87 -2.63 -2.01 0.00
CA LYS A 87 -1.32 -2.37 0.53
C LYS A 87 -1.37 -2.57 2.04
N SER A 88 -2.11 -1.75 2.75
CA SER A 88 -2.29 -1.91 4.20
C SER A 88 -2.99 -3.23 4.54
N GLY A 89 -4.06 -3.56 3.81
CA GLY A 89 -4.73 -4.86 3.97
C GLY A 89 -3.78 -6.02 3.74
N TRP A 90 -2.97 -5.93 2.71
CA TRP A 90 -1.97 -6.94 2.39
C TRP A 90 -0.91 -7.07 3.50
N CYS A 91 -0.47 -5.95 4.05
CA CYS A 91 0.52 -5.95 5.12
C CYS A 91 0.02 -6.66 6.38
N TYR A 92 -1.23 -6.44 6.76
CA TYR A 92 -1.83 -7.13 7.90
C TYR A 92 -2.15 -8.59 7.61
N GLU A 93 -2.42 -8.93 6.37
CA GLU A 93 -2.65 -10.31 5.95
C GLU A 93 -1.37 -11.15 6.05
N HIS A 94 -0.23 -10.57 5.69
CA HIS A 94 1.03 -11.28 5.57
C HIS A 94 2.07 -10.90 6.63
N ALA A 95 1.69 -10.09 7.62
CA ALA A 95 2.59 -9.61 8.67
C ALA A 95 3.85 -8.96 8.06
N ARG A 96 3.66 -8.01 7.14
CA ARG A 96 4.75 -7.32 6.45
C ARG A 96 4.85 -5.88 6.90
N LEU A 97 6.02 -5.26 6.65
CA LEU A 97 6.30 -3.85 6.95
C LEU A 97 5.98 -3.50 8.40
N ASP A 98 6.48 -4.31 9.33
CA ASP A 98 6.31 -4.10 10.76
C ASP A 98 4.84 -4.17 11.22
N CYS A 99 3.93 -4.67 10.39
CA CYS A 99 2.55 -4.92 10.78
C CYS A 99 2.43 -6.31 11.42
N PRO A 100 1.67 -6.45 12.52
CA PRO A 100 1.34 -7.76 13.04
C PRO A 100 0.34 -8.44 12.11
N TYR A 101 0.27 -9.79 12.18
CA TYR A 101 -0.80 -10.53 11.53
C TYR A 101 -2.11 -10.15 12.21
N ASP A 102 -3.02 -9.54 11.46
CA ASP A 102 -4.30 -9.07 12.01
C ASP A 102 -5.40 -9.20 10.94
N PRO A 103 -6.13 -10.33 10.96
CA PRO A 103 -7.19 -10.56 9.97
C PRO A 103 -8.28 -9.51 9.95
N LEU A 104 -8.64 -8.98 11.12
CA LEU A 104 -9.70 -7.96 11.20
C LEU A 104 -9.27 -6.66 10.55
N LEU A 105 -8.05 -6.19 10.81
CA LEU A 105 -7.54 -4.99 10.17
C LEU A 105 -7.34 -5.20 8.68
N SER A 106 -6.86 -6.40 8.28
CA SER A 106 -6.73 -6.73 6.87
C SER A 106 -8.07 -6.61 6.15
N VAL A 107 -9.12 -7.21 6.70
CA VAL A 107 -10.47 -7.15 6.13
C VAL A 107 -10.97 -5.70 6.08
N GLN A 108 -10.73 -4.91 7.13
CA GLN A 108 -11.16 -3.52 7.16
C GLN A 108 -10.52 -2.71 6.03
N TRP A 109 -9.20 -2.83 5.84
CA TRP A 109 -8.50 -2.10 4.78
C TRP A 109 -8.92 -2.56 3.40
N TYR A 110 -9.04 -3.87 3.18
CA TYR A 110 -9.53 -4.40 1.91
C TYR A 110 -10.97 -3.93 1.63
N SER A 111 -11.80 -3.83 2.66
CA SER A 111 -13.18 -3.35 2.49
C SER A 111 -13.21 -1.90 2.00
N LEU A 112 -12.34 -1.06 2.55
CA LEU A 112 -12.23 0.32 2.08
C LEU A 112 -11.75 0.40 0.64
N ALA A 113 -10.75 -0.41 0.28
CA ALA A 113 -10.26 -0.47 -1.09
C ALA A 113 -11.34 -0.99 -2.05
N SER A 114 -12.13 -1.97 -1.61
CA SER A 114 -13.28 -2.47 -2.37
C SER A 114 -14.30 -1.38 -2.64
N GLN A 115 -14.63 -0.59 -1.62
CA GLN A 115 -15.54 0.54 -1.77
C GLN A 115 -14.99 1.60 -2.73
N GLY A 116 -13.68 1.72 -2.80
CA GLY A 116 -13.00 2.58 -3.76
C GLY A 116 -12.94 2.04 -5.18
N GLY A 117 -13.53 0.87 -5.42
CA GLY A 117 -13.66 0.30 -6.76
C GLY A 117 -12.61 -0.72 -7.17
N GLU A 118 -11.77 -1.18 -6.25
CA GLU A 118 -10.67 -2.08 -6.60
C GLU A 118 -11.09 -3.55 -6.56
N ALA A 119 -11.06 -4.21 -7.73
CA ALA A 119 -11.44 -5.62 -7.86
C ALA A 119 -10.50 -6.56 -7.11
N GLU A 120 -9.21 -6.23 -7.03
CA GLU A 120 -8.24 -7.07 -6.33
C GLU A 120 -8.54 -7.15 -4.83
N ALA A 121 -9.07 -6.06 -4.25
CA ALA A 121 -9.50 -6.06 -2.85
C ALA A 121 -10.72 -6.98 -2.66
N ASP A 122 -11.65 -7.00 -3.61
CA ASP A 122 -12.79 -7.93 -3.55
C ASP A 122 -12.31 -9.38 -3.58
N MET A 123 -11.32 -9.70 -4.39
CA MET A 123 -10.76 -11.05 -4.43
C MET A 123 -10.08 -11.42 -3.12
N ALA A 124 -9.36 -10.48 -2.52
CA ALA A 124 -8.73 -10.70 -1.22
C ALA A 124 -9.78 -10.97 -0.14
N LEU A 125 -10.87 -10.20 -0.13
CA LEU A 125 -11.98 -10.41 0.79
C LEU A 125 -12.65 -11.77 0.57
N SER A 126 -12.86 -12.15 -0.69
CA SER A 126 -13.41 -13.46 -1.02
C SER A 126 -12.56 -14.57 -0.42
N LYS A 127 -11.25 -14.50 -0.57
CA LYS A 127 -10.32 -15.49 0.00
C LYS A 127 -10.41 -15.52 1.52
N TRP A 128 -10.49 -14.34 2.18
CA TRP A 128 -10.63 -14.28 3.62
C TRP A 128 -11.90 -15.02 4.09
N PHE A 129 -13.03 -14.82 3.44
CA PHE A 129 -14.29 -15.44 3.85
C PHE A 129 -14.38 -16.91 3.46
N LEU A 130 -13.64 -17.36 2.45
CA LEU A 130 -13.52 -18.79 2.14
C LEU A 130 -12.72 -19.54 3.20
N CYS A 131 -11.70 -18.90 3.76
CA CYS A 131 -10.81 -19.54 4.73
C CYS A 131 -11.24 -19.31 6.16
N GLY A 132 -11.86 -18.16 6.44
CA GLY A 132 -12.09 -17.72 7.80
C GLY A 132 -10.79 -17.36 8.50
N ALA A 133 -10.89 -16.86 9.72
CA ALA A 133 -9.74 -16.57 10.56
C ALA A 133 -10.07 -16.92 12.00
N GLU A 134 -9.37 -17.90 12.55
CA GLU A 134 -9.65 -18.42 13.89
C GLU A 134 -9.62 -17.29 14.92
N GLY A 135 -10.68 -17.23 15.72
CA GLY A 135 -10.82 -16.20 16.76
C GLY A 135 -11.28 -14.84 16.25
N CYS A 136 -11.43 -14.66 14.94
CA CYS A 136 -11.81 -13.38 14.34
C CYS A 136 -13.15 -13.46 13.61
N PHE A 137 -13.27 -14.38 12.65
CA PHE A 137 -14.51 -14.60 11.90
C PHE A 137 -14.53 -16.00 11.30
N ASP A 138 -15.75 -16.51 11.11
CA ASP A 138 -15.95 -17.85 10.56
C ASP A 138 -15.94 -17.82 9.04
N VAL A 139 -15.78 -19.00 8.44
CA VAL A 139 -15.96 -19.21 7.01
C VAL A 139 -17.38 -18.78 6.63
N ASP A 140 -17.49 -17.99 5.57
CA ASP A 140 -18.77 -17.53 5.03
C ASP A 140 -18.73 -17.63 3.50
N GLU A 141 -19.12 -18.79 2.98
CA GLU A 141 -19.06 -19.05 1.54
C GLU A 141 -19.98 -18.13 0.75
N SER A 142 -21.12 -17.76 1.32
CA SER A 142 -22.06 -16.85 0.68
C SER A 142 -21.45 -15.47 0.47
N LEU A 143 -20.80 -14.95 1.51
CA LEU A 143 -20.14 -13.66 1.45
C LEU A 143 -18.91 -13.71 0.53
N ALA A 144 -18.16 -14.82 0.57
CA ALA A 144 -17.04 -15.03 -0.33
C ALA A 144 -17.48 -14.98 -1.79
N PHE A 145 -18.59 -15.63 -2.12
CA PHE A 145 -19.17 -15.59 -3.45
C PHE A 145 -19.57 -14.17 -3.85
N THR A 146 -20.18 -13.43 -2.92
CA THR A 146 -20.61 -12.05 -3.17
C THR A 146 -19.42 -11.18 -3.58
N PHE A 147 -18.29 -11.30 -2.88
CA PHE A 147 -17.10 -10.53 -3.23
C PHE A 147 -16.45 -10.98 -4.52
N ALA A 148 -16.43 -12.29 -4.79
CA ALA A 148 -15.93 -12.80 -6.06
C ALA A 148 -16.76 -12.28 -7.22
N ASP A 149 -18.08 -12.24 -7.06
CA ASP A 149 -19.00 -11.70 -8.06
C ASP A 149 -18.76 -10.20 -8.29
N LYS A 150 -18.56 -9.44 -7.21
CA LYS A 150 -18.22 -8.01 -7.31
C LYS A 150 -16.93 -7.80 -8.08
N ALA A 151 -15.91 -8.62 -7.81
CA ALA A 151 -14.64 -8.53 -8.53
C ALA A 151 -14.83 -8.79 -10.03
N ALA A 152 -15.61 -9.82 -10.36
CA ALA A 152 -15.88 -10.17 -11.75
C ALA A 152 -16.61 -9.05 -12.49
N ARG A 153 -17.54 -8.38 -11.81
CA ARG A 153 -18.30 -7.27 -12.41
C ARG A 153 -17.45 -6.03 -12.65
N LYS A 154 -16.42 -5.81 -11.82
CA LYS A 154 -15.49 -4.70 -12.00
C LYS A 154 -14.51 -4.95 -13.14
N GLY A 155 -14.32 -6.22 -13.51
CA GLY A 155 -13.36 -6.63 -14.50
C GLY A 155 -11.93 -6.64 -13.98
N PRO A 156 -10.98 -7.18 -14.74
CA PRO A 156 -9.59 -7.22 -14.34
C PRO A 156 -8.97 -5.82 -14.33
N ALA A 157 -8.10 -5.54 -13.33
CA ALA A 157 -7.42 -4.26 -13.24
C ALA A 157 -6.58 -3.95 -14.49
N SER A 158 -6.08 -4.98 -15.15
CA SER A 158 -5.30 -4.87 -16.37
C SER A 158 -6.13 -4.49 -17.60
N ALA A 159 -7.46 -4.47 -17.50
CA ALA A 159 -8.34 -4.11 -18.61
C ALA A 159 -8.42 -2.59 -18.82
N GLU A 160 -7.88 -1.79 -17.91
CA GLU A 160 -7.82 -0.34 -18.02
C GLU A 160 -6.43 0.16 -18.56
#